data_70b4c6c4a548f6fa04846409c0e85aaf
#
_entry.id   70b4c6c4a548f6fa04846409c0e85aaf
#
_cell.length_a   1.000
_cell.length_b   1.000
_cell.length_c   1.000
_cell.angle_alpha   90.00
_cell.angle_beta   90.00
_cell.angle_gamma   90.00
#
_symmetry.space_group_name_H-M   'P 1'
#
loop_
_entity.id
_entity.type
_entity.pdbx_description
1 polymer ?
#
loop_
_entity_poly.entity_id
_entity_poly.type
_entity_poly.pdbx_seq_one_letter_code
_entity_poly.pdbx_strand_id
1 'polypeptide(L)' 'MEAELEALETRLQQLLQTVHALRAENISLRQQLAAASDLEKHQGAKIELVRERLGALAERIPADKP' A
#
# COMPACT_ATOMS: atom_id res chain seq x y z
N MET A 1 -13.57 -45.18 -14.67
CA MET A 1 -14.29 -44.40 -13.66
C MET A 1 -13.38 -43.87 -12.56
N GLU A 2 -12.56 -44.75 -11.99
CA GLU A 2 -11.64 -44.30 -10.95
C GLU A 2 -10.62 -43.30 -11.43
N ALA A 3 -10.08 -43.48 -12.64
CA ALA A 3 -9.11 -42.56 -13.22
C ALA A 3 -9.69 -41.15 -13.41
N GLU A 4 -10.95 -41.09 -13.77
CA GLU A 4 -11.63 -39.81 -13.93
C GLU A 4 -11.85 -39.11 -12.61
N LEU A 5 -12.19 -39.86 -11.55
CA LEU A 5 -12.34 -39.32 -10.21
C LEU A 5 -11.02 -38.85 -9.66
N GLU A 6 -9.95 -39.59 -9.89
CA GLU A 6 -8.61 -39.18 -9.45
C GLU A 6 -8.16 -37.91 -10.16
N ALA A 7 -8.43 -37.82 -11.47
CA ALA A 7 -8.11 -36.61 -12.21
C ALA A 7 -8.89 -35.40 -11.70
N LEU A 8 -10.16 -35.59 -11.39
CA LEU A 8 -11.00 -34.53 -10.83
C LEU A 8 -10.51 -34.12 -9.46
N GLU A 9 -10.16 -35.07 -8.63
CA GLU A 9 -9.62 -34.81 -7.29
C GLU A 9 -8.32 -34.02 -7.36
N THR A 10 -7.43 -34.38 -8.29
CA THR A 10 -6.17 -33.65 -8.49
C THR A 10 -6.44 -32.22 -8.91
N ARG A 11 -7.36 -32.01 -9.83
CA ARG A 11 -7.73 -30.66 -10.27
C ARG A 11 -8.32 -29.82 -9.12
N LEU A 12 -9.13 -30.47 -8.29
CA LEU A 12 -9.72 -29.81 -7.15
C LEU A 12 -8.66 -29.39 -6.15
N GLN A 13 -7.68 -30.24 -5.90
CA GLN A 13 -6.57 -29.92 -5.02
C GLN A 13 -5.73 -28.76 -5.55
N GLN A 14 -5.46 -28.76 -6.85
CA GLN A 14 -4.75 -27.67 -7.50
C GLN A 14 -5.51 -26.35 -7.38
N LEU A 15 -6.81 -26.41 -7.57
CA LEU A 15 -7.67 -25.23 -7.42
C LEU A 15 -7.64 -24.71 -6.00
N LEU A 16 -7.70 -25.58 -5.01
CA LEU A 16 -7.59 -25.20 -3.60
C LEU A 16 -6.26 -24.53 -3.30
N GLN A 17 -5.17 -25.08 -3.82
CA GLN A 17 -3.85 -24.46 -3.65
C GLN A 17 -3.81 -23.07 -4.25
N THR A 18 -4.39 -22.90 -5.43
CA THR A 18 -4.47 -21.60 -6.08
C THR A 18 -5.28 -20.60 -5.24
N VAL A 19 -6.41 -21.05 -4.72
CA VAL A 19 -7.25 -20.19 -3.85
C VAL A 19 -6.47 -19.78 -2.61
N HIS A 20 -5.78 -20.71 -1.96
CA HIS A 20 -4.98 -20.39 -0.79
C HIS A 20 -3.85 -19.40 -1.11
N ALA A 21 -3.17 -19.60 -2.22
CA ALA A 21 -2.12 -18.70 -2.66
C ALA A 21 -2.65 -17.29 -2.95
N LEU A 22 -3.79 -17.21 -3.64
CA LEU A 22 -4.42 -15.93 -3.94
C LEU A 22 -4.88 -15.20 -2.69
N ARG A 23 -5.40 -15.91 -1.70
CA ARG A 23 -5.79 -15.31 -0.42
C ARG A 23 -4.60 -14.76 0.33
N ALA A 24 -3.50 -15.50 0.37
CA ALA A 24 -2.29 -15.05 1.02
C ALA A 24 -1.72 -13.82 0.33
N GLU A 25 -1.70 -13.82 -1.00
CA GLU A 25 -1.26 -12.68 -1.78
C GLU A 25 -2.16 -11.47 -1.56
N ASN A 26 -3.47 -11.68 -1.49
CA ASN A 26 -4.43 -10.61 -1.25
C ASN A 26 -4.19 -9.94 0.11
N ILE A 27 -3.98 -10.74 1.14
CA ILE A 27 -3.67 -10.22 2.48
C ILE A 27 -2.37 -9.42 2.45
N SER A 28 -1.34 -9.96 1.80
CA SER A 28 -0.05 -9.28 1.68
C SER A 28 -0.20 -7.95 0.95
N LEU A 29 -0.91 -7.93 -0.17
CA LEU A 29 -1.13 -6.70 -0.94
C LEU A 29 -1.91 -5.66 -0.14
N ARG A 30 -2.91 -6.08 0.63
CA ARG A 30 -3.66 -5.16 1.49
C ARG A 30 -2.78 -4.55 2.57
N GLN A 31 -1.88 -5.34 3.15
CA GLN A 31 -0.93 -4.85 4.14
C GLN A 31 0.05 -3.84 3.52
N GLN A 32 0.55 -4.15 2.33
CA GLN A 32 1.43 -3.24 1.60
C GLN A 32 0.73 -1.94 1.25
N LEU A 33 -0.52 -2.03 0.83
CA LEU A 33 -1.31 -0.84 0.51
C LEU A 33 -1.54 0.03 1.74
N ALA A 34 -1.86 -0.58 2.88
CA ALA A 34 -2.06 0.14 4.12
C ALA A 34 -0.77 0.86 4.55
N ALA A 35 0.37 0.17 4.45
CA ALA A 35 1.67 0.75 4.79
C ALA A 35 2.01 1.92 3.85
N ALA A 36 1.77 1.76 2.56
CA ALA A 36 2.01 2.82 1.58
C ALA A 36 1.12 4.03 1.83
N SER A 37 -0.14 3.80 2.17
CA SER A 37 -1.08 4.86 2.49
C SER A 37 -0.67 5.64 3.73
N ASP A 38 -0.22 4.93 4.77
CA ASP A 38 0.26 5.56 6.00
C ASP A 38 1.51 6.40 5.74
N LEU A 39 2.43 5.88 4.94
CA LEU A 39 3.63 6.60 4.56
C LEU A 39 3.30 7.87 3.78
N GLU A 40 2.36 7.78 2.85
CA GLU A 40 1.91 8.93 2.07
C GLU A 40 1.33 10.02 2.96
N LYS A 41 0.49 9.63 3.92
CA LYS A 41 -0.11 10.58 4.87
C LYS A 41 0.97 11.24 5.73
N HIS A 42 1.93 10.46 6.18
CA HIS A 42 3.02 10.97 7.00
C HIS A 42 3.87 11.97 6.23
N GLN A 43 4.20 11.67 4.99
CA GLN A 43 4.96 12.57 4.13
C GLN A 43 4.18 13.84 3.81
N GLY A 44 2.88 13.71 3.57
CA GLY A 44 2.02 14.86 3.35
C GLY A 44 1.99 15.81 4.55
N ALA A 45 1.92 15.25 5.76
CA ALA A 45 1.95 16.03 6.98
C ALA A 45 3.29 16.76 7.15
N LYS A 46 4.40 16.10 6.82
CA LYS A 46 5.72 16.73 6.86
C LYS A 46 5.85 17.88 5.86
N ILE A 47 5.36 17.66 4.66
CA ILE A 47 5.39 18.71 3.62
C ILE A 47 4.59 19.92 4.08
N GLU A 48 3.43 19.71 4.67
CA GLU A 48 2.59 20.78 5.16
C GLU A 48 3.27 21.55 6.28
N LEU A 49 3.93 20.84 7.19
CA LEU A 49 4.67 21.44 8.28
C LEU A 49 5.83 22.32 7.76
N VAL A 50 6.56 21.80 6.79
CA VAL A 50 7.66 22.55 6.16
C VAL A 50 7.13 23.80 5.46
N ARG A 51 6.02 23.64 4.76
CA ARG A 51 5.38 24.76 4.07
C ARG A 51 4.98 25.87 5.05
N GLU A 52 4.40 25.49 6.17
CA GLU A 52 4.02 26.45 7.22
C GLU A 52 5.24 27.17 7.79
N ARG A 53 6.31 26.43 8.05
CA ARG A 53 7.53 27.01 8.59
C ARG A 53 8.21 27.94 7.59
N LEU A 54 8.21 27.57 6.33
CA LEU A 54 8.77 28.43 5.28
C LEU A 54 7.95 29.71 5.14
N GLY A 55 6.63 29.60 5.21
CA GLY A 55 5.76 30.76 5.19
C GLY A 55 6.02 31.70 6.35
N ALA A 56 6.18 31.14 7.55
CA ALA A 56 6.50 31.95 8.74
C ALA A 56 7.85 32.64 8.62
N LEU A 57 8.84 31.94 8.07
CA LEU A 57 10.17 32.54 7.86
C LEU A 57 10.12 33.65 6.81
N ALA A 58 9.38 33.43 5.73
CA ALA A 58 9.22 34.44 4.70
C ALA A 58 8.60 35.71 5.24
N GLU A 59 7.69 35.61 6.20
CA GLU A 59 7.07 36.76 6.85
C GLU A 59 8.04 37.51 7.71
N ARG A 60 9.07 36.83 8.22
CA ARG A 60 10.10 37.48 9.05
C ARG A 60 11.16 38.22 8.25
N ILE A 61 11.27 37.89 6.99
CA ILE A 61 12.23 38.55 6.12
C ILE A 61 11.70 39.95 5.85
N PRO A 62 12.48 41.00 6.20
CA PRO A 62 12.02 42.34 5.93
C PRO A 62 11.83 42.56 4.44
N ALA A 63 10.81 43.31 4.11
CA ALA A 63 10.61 43.69 2.73
C ALA A 63 11.87 44.34 2.19
N ASP A 64 12.24 43.96 1.00
CA ASP A 64 13.40 44.54 0.35
C ASP A 64 13.23 46.05 0.27
N LYS A 65 14.13 46.74 0.89
CA LYS A 65 14.08 48.16 0.84
C LYS A 65 15.11 48.66 -0.12
N PRO A 66 14.72 49.50 -1.00
CA PRO A 66 15.65 50.13 -1.90
C PRO A 66 16.60 51.07 -1.15
#